data_bd653be87be1615088febeefd960f94a
#
_entry.id   bd653be87be1615088febeefd960f94a
#
_cell.length_a   1.000
_cell.length_b   1.000
_cell.length_c   1.000
_cell.angle_alpha   90.00
_cell.angle_beta   90.00
_cell.angle_gamma   90.00
#
_symmetry.space_group_name_H-M   'P 1'
#
loop_
_entity.id
_entity.type
_entity.pdbx_description
1 polymer ?
#
loop_
_entity_poly.entity_id
_entity_poly.type
_entity_poly.pdbx_seq_one_letter_code
_entity_poly.pdbx_strand_id
1 'polypeptide(L)'
;MRAARACATARAVTVRTDVPRPPIGPRDILVRVRAAGVNHIDVGAVRDGYAVDVYAGPRDARRTWTPGREYSGEVLDVGRDVRGWAIGDEAYGATAPTSRRGAWAEVAAAPAHAAAKKPKWMTHEEACAIPFAGLTAYRAMIGRGRAGKGGRALVLGGGSAVGTAALALAKDAGCETTATANARDFEFLREVVGVDEVVDYAVKGFSLRKTAEERGWTPFDVAVDCVGTKKTRAHATDLLKYGVGTYVTLHGDLGKFVTSEEGMLIGALRGFGEFARKQAFSRWQKDVGYEQAVARLDPDAMVTIARLVESGKLRIPVGEVLDLEDIERACDALRDPTKFGKIVVKP
;
A
#
# COMPACT_ATOMS: atom_id res chain seq x y z
N MET A 1 24.39 -4.72 -12.48
CA MET A 1 23.59 -5.44 -11.50
C MET A 1 22.33 -6.01 -12.13
N ARG A 2 21.77 -7.08 -11.57
CA ARG A 2 20.46 -7.60 -11.98
C ARG A 2 19.36 -6.65 -11.51
N ALA A 3 18.38 -6.42 -12.34
CA ALA A 3 17.17 -5.67 -12.00
C ALA A 3 16.04 -5.99 -12.98
N ALA A 4 14.82 -5.97 -12.49
CA ALA A 4 13.63 -6.01 -13.33
C ALA A 4 13.49 -4.66 -14.05
N ARG A 5 13.25 -4.71 -15.35
CA ARG A 5 13.04 -3.55 -16.21
C ARG A 5 11.65 -3.62 -16.84
N ALA A 6 10.78 -2.77 -16.37
CA ALA A 6 9.48 -2.59 -17.00
C ALA A 6 9.58 -1.70 -18.22
N CYS A 7 8.77 -1.98 -19.22
CA CYS A 7 8.66 -1.21 -20.46
C CYS A 7 7.22 -0.74 -20.67
N ALA A 8 7.01 0.57 -20.79
CA ALA A 8 5.69 1.17 -20.93
C ALA A 8 4.96 0.74 -22.21
N THR A 9 5.72 0.55 -23.30
CA THR A 9 5.15 0.18 -24.60
C THR A 9 4.85 -1.31 -24.71
N ALA A 10 5.72 -2.16 -24.11
CA ALA A 10 5.54 -3.61 -24.13
C ALA A 10 4.56 -4.11 -23.04
N ARG A 11 4.26 -3.28 -22.03
CA ARG A 11 3.47 -3.67 -20.85
C ARG A 11 3.95 -4.96 -20.19
N ALA A 12 5.25 -5.10 -20.16
CA ALA A 12 5.96 -6.28 -19.66
C ALA A 12 7.13 -5.88 -18.78
N VAL A 13 7.59 -6.80 -17.97
CA VAL A 13 8.78 -6.64 -17.15
C VAL A 13 9.74 -7.79 -17.44
N THR A 14 11.02 -7.48 -17.64
CA THR A 14 12.06 -8.47 -17.91
C THR A 14 13.24 -8.25 -16.98
N VAL A 15 13.93 -9.30 -16.57
CA VAL A 15 15.16 -9.19 -15.81
C VAL A 15 16.34 -8.91 -16.73
N ARG A 16 17.17 -7.92 -16.33
CA ARG A 16 18.39 -7.54 -17.03
C ARG A 16 19.58 -7.62 -16.06
N THR A 17 20.73 -8.00 -16.58
CA THR A 17 21.98 -8.14 -15.79
C THR A 17 22.93 -6.95 -15.93
N ASP A 18 22.68 -6.09 -16.91
CA ASP A 18 23.52 -4.94 -17.32
C ASP A 18 23.01 -3.60 -16.81
N VAL A 19 22.12 -3.60 -15.82
CA VAL A 19 21.55 -2.34 -15.27
C VAL A 19 22.59 -1.65 -14.38
N PRO A 20 22.89 -0.37 -14.61
CA PRO A 20 23.81 0.37 -13.73
C PRO A 20 23.25 0.51 -12.32
N ARG A 21 24.15 0.51 -11.32
CA ARG A 21 23.75 0.81 -9.94
C ARG A 21 23.13 2.21 -9.84
N PRO A 22 22.08 2.40 -9.03
CA PRO A 22 21.51 3.70 -8.81
C PRO A 22 22.53 4.60 -8.11
N PRO A 23 22.68 5.89 -8.50
CA PRO A 23 23.45 6.85 -7.72
C PRO A 23 22.74 7.09 -6.39
N ILE A 24 23.53 7.30 -5.34
CA ILE A 24 23.04 7.69 -4.03
C ILE A 24 22.82 9.20 -3.96
N GLY A 25 21.65 9.62 -3.48
CA GLY A 25 21.36 11.01 -3.16
C GLY A 25 21.91 11.41 -1.78
N PRO A 26 22.02 12.71 -1.49
CA PRO A 26 22.59 13.18 -0.22
C PRO A 26 21.79 12.76 1.00
N ARG A 27 20.50 12.46 0.86
CA ARG A 27 19.59 12.03 1.93
C ARG A 27 19.09 10.59 1.77
N ASP A 28 19.75 9.79 0.92
CA ASP A 28 19.39 8.40 0.63
C ASP A 28 20.34 7.43 1.36
N ILE A 29 19.89 6.21 1.52
CA ILE A 29 20.71 5.04 1.79
C ILE A 29 20.75 4.16 0.55
N LEU A 30 21.91 3.55 0.27
CA LEU A 30 22.06 2.56 -0.77
C LEU A 30 21.95 1.17 -0.13
N VAL A 31 21.05 0.35 -0.61
CA VAL A 31 20.73 -0.93 0.03
C VAL A 31 20.95 -2.08 -0.93
N ARG A 32 21.67 -3.13 -0.48
CA ARG A 32 21.64 -4.45 -1.10
C ARG A 32 20.31 -5.07 -0.76
N VAL A 33 19.42 -5.19 -1.72
CA VAL A 33 18.09 -5.74 -1.53
C VAL A 33 18.17 -7.24 -1.30
N ARG A 34 17.57 -7.72 -0.22
CA ARG A 34 17.44 -9.14 0.12
C ARG A 34 16.03 -9.65 -0.20
N ALA A 35 15.04 -8.76 -0.09
CA ALA A 35 13.66 -9.03 -0.43
C ALA A 35 12.94 -7.73 -0.81
N ALA A 36 12.02 -7.79 -1.76
CA ALA A 36 11.21 -6.67 -2.22
C ALA A 36 9.74 -7.09 -2.37
N GLY A 37 8.82 -6.25 -1.90
CA GLY A 37 7.39 -6.51 -2.01
C GLY A 37 6.83 -6.20 -3.40
N VAL A 38 5.80 -6.95 -3.79
CA VAL A 38 5.03 -6.71 -5.01
C VAL A 38 3.71 -6.02 -4.63
N ASN A 39 3.41 -4.90 -5.26
CA ASN A 39 2.24 -4.08 -4.96
C ASN A 39 1.37 -3.87 -6.20
N HIS A 40 0.06 -3.68 -5.98
CA HIS A 40 -0.90 -3.39 -7.06
C HIS A 40 -0.51 -2.15 -7.89
N ILE A 41 0.15 -1.16 -7.29
CA ILE A 41 0.61 0.03 -8.01
C ILE A 41 1.74 -0.29 -8.99
N ASP A 42 2.65 -1.19 -8.62
CA ASP A 42 3.74 -1.65 -9.50
C ASP A 42 3.18 -2.44 -10.68
N VAL A 43 2.32 -3.43 -10.38
CA VAL A 43 1.70 -4.28 -11.40
C VAL A 43 0.74 -3.48 -12.29
N GLY A 44 -0.03 -2.56 -11.72
CA GLY A 44 -0.90 -1.65 -12.47
C GLY A 44 -0.11 -0.75 -13.43
N ALA A 45 1.05 -0.23 -13.00
CA ALA A 45 1.91 0.56 -13.89
C ALA A 45 2.50 -0.30 -15.03
N VAL A 46 2.91 -1.53 -14.75
CA VAL A 46 3.49 -2.44 -15.75
C VAL A 46 2.42 -2.93 -16.75
N ARG A 47 1.29 -3.46 -16.26
CA ARG A 47 0.30 -4.18 -17.06
C ARG A 47 -0.80 -3.29 -17.61
N ASP A 48 -1.30 -2.36 -16.80
CA ASP A 48 -2.49 -1.57 -17.13
C ASP A 48 -2.15 -0.14 -17.56
N GLY A 49 -0.86 0.23 -17.51
CA GLY A 49 -0.41 1.59 -17.79
C GLY A 49 -0.81 2.60 -16.71
N TYR A 50 -1.20 2.15 -15.52
CA TYR A 50 -1.57 3.03 -14.41
C TYR A 50 -0.43 3.97 -14.04
N ALA A 51 -0.66 5.29 -14.17
CA ALA A 51 0.33 6.33 -13.91
C ALA A 51 1.67 6.13 -14.65
N VAL A 52 1.66 5.42 -15.79
CA VAL A 52 2.86 5.01 -16.52
C VAL A 52 3.74 6.21 -16.91
N ASP A 53 3.15 7.36 -17.24
CA ASP A 53 3.90 8.57 -17.60
C ASP A 53 4.66 9.17 -16.42
N VAL A 54 4.19 8.93 -15.20
CA VAL A 54 4.91 9.31 -13.97
C VAL A 54 6.15 8.44 -13.78
N TYR A 55 6.04 7.12 -14.00
CA TYR A 55 7.13 6.18 -13.79
C TYR A 55 8.12 6.12 -14.95
N ALA A 56 7.62 6.09 -16.18
CA ALA A 56 8.44 5.97 -17.38
C ALA A 56 9.00 7.32 -17.88
N GLY A 57 8.41 8.44 -17.44
CA GLY A 57 8.75 9.77 -17.91
C GLY A 57 8.18 10.09 -19.30
N PRO A 58 8.66 11.16 -19.98
CA PRO A 58 8.14 11.58 -21.27
C PRO A 58 8.10 10.44 -22.29
N ARG A 59 7.19 10.53 -23.27
CA ARG A 59 6.99 9.54 -24.33
C ARG A 59 8.20 9.48 -25.27
N ASP A 60 9.25 8.78 -24.85
CA ASP A 60 10.39 8.41 -25.70
C ASP A 60 10.42 6.89 -25.97
N ALA A 61 11.26 6.48 -26.91
CA ALA A 61 11.40 5.07 -27.32
C ALA A 61 11.96 4.16 -26.22
N ARG A 62 12.51 4.73 -25.13
CA ARG A 62 13.18 3.97 -24.05
C ARG A 62 12.41 4.06 -22.73
N ARG A 63 11.10 4.17 -22.74
CA ARG A 63 10.24 4.32 -21.55
C ARG A 63 10.36 3.10 -20.61
N THR A 64 11.53 2.95 -19.99
CA THR A 64 11.80 1.84 -19.08
C THR A 64 12.12 2.34 -17.68
N TRP A 65 11.70 1.60 -16.66
CA TRP A 65 12.00 1.86 -15.25
C TRP A 65 12.19 0.55 -14.49
N THR A 66 12.74 0.61 -13.28
CA THR A 66 12.76 -0.50 -12.33
C THR A 66 11.60 -0.32 -11.37
N PRO A 67 10.62 -1.25 -11.32
CA PRO A 67 9.53 -1.23 -10.34
C PRO A 67 9.99 -1.63 -8.93
N GLY A 68 9.02 -1.71 -7.98
CA GLY A 68 9.25 -2.10 -6.58
C GLY A 68 9.26 -0.91 -5.64
N ARG A 69 8.20 -0.80 -4.82
CA ARG A 69 8.01 0.36 -3.92
C ARG A 69 8.47 0.13 -2.51
N GLU A 70 8.91 -1.08 -2.18
CA GLU A 70 9.38 -1.42 -0.85
C GLU A 70 10.44 -2.51 -0.89
N TYR A 71 11.25 -2.55 0.15
CA TYR A 71 12.39 -3.46 0.26
C TYR A 71 12.72 -3.79 1.70
N SER A 72 13.53 -4.84 1.87
CA SER A 72 14.38 -5.07 3.04
C SER A 72 15.76 -5.55 2.57
N GLY A 73 16.81 -5.13 3.29
CA GLY A 73 18.18 -5.47 2.90
C GLY A 73 19.23 -4.82 3.79
N GLU A 74 20.47 -4.86 3.32
CA GLU A 74 21.66 -4.40 4.02
C GLU A 74 22.16 -3.07 3.44
N VAL A 75 22.44 -2.09 4.27
CA VAL A 75 22.98 -0.78 3.88
C VAL A 75 24.40 -0.93 3.35
N LEU A 76 24.62 -0.53 2.09
CA LEU A 76 25.92 -0.54 1.41
C LEU A 76 26.63 0.81 1.45
N ASP A 77 25.86 1.89 1.51
CA ASP A 77 26.40 3.25 1.53
C ASP A 77 25.35 4.22 2.09
N VAL A 78 25.81 5.38 2.57
CA VAL A 78 24.99 6.36 3.29
C VAL A 78 25.24 7.75 2.69
N GLY A 79 24.19 8.45 2.29
CA GLY A 79 24.28 9.80 1.77
C GLY A 79 24.84 10.78 2.81
N ARG A 80 25.57 11.79 2.35
CA ARG A 80 26.33 12.72 3.23
C ARG A 80 25.49 13.45 4.29
N ASP A 81 24.20 13.66 4.04
CA ASP A 81 23.28 14.35 4.94
C ASP A 81 22.47 13.39 5.84
N VAL A 82 22.66 12.10 5.67
CA VAL A 82 21.96 11.07 6.47
C VAL A 82 22.64 10.91 7.84
N ARG A 83 21.82 10.71 8.87
CA ARG A 83 22.28 10.43 10.24
C ARG A 83 21.55 9.18 10.76
N GLY A 84 22.20 8.50 11.70
CA GLY A 84 21.60 7.32 12.36
C GLY A 84 21.70 6.01 11.57
N TRP A 85 22.38 6.00 10.43
CA TRP A 85 22.63 4.83 9.59
C TRP A 85 24.12 4.56 9.42
N ALA A 86 24.48 3.29 9.35
CA ALA A 86 25.83 2.81 9.08
C ALA A 86 25.82 1.72 8.00
N ILE A 87 26.94 1.57 7.31
CA ILE A 87 27.15 0.43 6.39
C ILE A 87 27.05 -0.86 7.20
N GLY A 88 26.34 -1.87 6.66
CA GLY A 88 26.05 -3.14 7.31
C GLY A 88 24.76 -3.16 8.15
N ASP A 89 24.10 -2.01 8.35
CA ASP A 89 22.79 -2.00 9.02
C ASP A 89 21.75 -2.77 8.18
N GLU A 90 20.92 -3.57 8.84
CA GLU A 90 19.76 -4.16 8.22
C GLU A 90 18.59 -3.18 8.22
N ALA A 91 18.08 -2.88 7.04
CA ALA A 91 17.02 -1.91 6.83
C ALA A 91 15.79 -2.52 6.15
N TYR A 92 14.62 -1.94 6.42
CA TYR A 92 13.43 -2.09 5.59
C TYR A 92 12.80 -0.72 5.35
N GLY A 93 12.23 -0.51 4.17
CA GLY A 93 11.74 0.81 3.82
C GLY A 93 11.01 0.87 2.49
N ALA A 94 10.58 2.08 2.12
CA ALA A 94 9.90 2.35 0.88
C ALA A 94 10.73 3.23 -0.05
N THR A 95 10.64 2.97 -1.36
CA THR A 95 11.12 3.88 -2.40
C THR A 95 10.04 4.92 -2.71
N ALA A 96 10.44 6.08 -3.24
CA ALA A 96 9.47 7.11 -3.59
C ALA A 96 8.43 6.57 -4.59
N PRO A 97 7.12 6.84 -4.39
CA PRO A 97 6.07 6.35 -5.29
C PRO A 97 6.25 6.74 -6.76
N THR A 98 6.96 7.84 -7.01
CA THR A 98 7.26 8.36 -8.35
C THR A 98 8.66 8.00 -8.83
N SER A 99 9.43 7.20 -8.08
CA SER A 99 10.80 6.83 -8.47
C SER A 99 10.79 5.92 -9.70
N ARG A 100 11.66 6.21 -10.64
CA ARG A 100 12.00 5.34 -11.79
C ARG A 100 12.99 4.23 -11.43
N ARG A 101 13.46 4.21 -10.19
CA ARG A 101 14.48 3.29 -9.65
C ARG A 101 13.90 2.65 -8.40
N GLY A 102 13.16 1.57 -8.61
CA GLY A 102 12.54 0.79 -7.54
C GLY A 102 13.44 -0.33 -7.03
N ALA A 103 12.86 -1.16 -6.18
CA ALA A 103 13.56 -2.19 -5.42
C ALA A 103 13.51 -3.60 -6.04
N TRP A 104 12.90 -3.81 -7.21
CA TRP A 104 13.01 -5.10 -7.91
C TRP A 104 14.38 -5.20 -8.60
N ALA A 105 15.43 -5.16 -7.79
CA ALA A 105 16.84 -5.09 -8.20
C ALA A 105 17.76 -5.52 -7.06
N GLU A 106 18.96 -5.97 -7.37
CA GLU A 106 20.00 -6.30 -6.37
C GLU A 106 20.40 -5.12 -5.48
N VAL A 107 20.29 -3.89 -6.01
CA VAL A 107 20.63 -2.67 -5.26
C VAL A 107 19.60 -1.59 -5.52
N ALA A 108 19.12 -0.95 -4.46
CA ALA A 108 18.22 0.19 -4.52
C ALA A 108 18.78 1.39 -3.74
N ALA A 109 18.51 2.60 -4.23
CA ALA A 109 18.71 3.82 -3.47
C ALA A 109 17.34 4.32 -2.98
N ALA A 110 17.22 4.57 -1.69
CA ALA A 110 15.95 4.92 -1.05
C ALA A 110 16.15 6.04 -0.01
N PRO A 111 15.15 6.94 0.16
CA PRO A 111 15.22 7.98 1.16
C PRO A 111 15.35 7.42 2.58
N ALA A 112 16.36 7.85 3.32
CA ALA A 112 16.63 7.36 4.67
C ALA A 112 15.45 7.59 5.65
N HIS A 113 14.69 8.67 5.44
CA HIS A 113 13.51 8.99 6.26
C HIS A 113 12.30 8.07 6.02
N ALA A 114 12.34 7.28 4.95
CA ALA A 114 11.31 6.29 4.64
C ALA A 114 11.77 4.85 4.93
N ALA A 115 12.79 4.70 5.75
CA ALA A 115 13.35 3.44 6.18
C ALA A 115 13.44 3.33 7.71
N ALA A 116 13.45 2.11 8.22
CA ALA A 116 13.70 1.78 9.62
C ALA A 116 14.67 0.61 9.73
N LYS A 117 15.30 0.46 10.90
CA LYS A 117 16.12 -0.70 11.23
C LYS A 117 15.27 -1.94 11.29
N LYS A 118 15.68 -3.00 10.60
CA LYS A 118 14.94 -4.27 10.65
C LYS A 118 15.10 -4.93 12.03
N PRO A 119 13.99 -5.31 12.69
CA PRO A 119 14.07 -6.09 13.92
C PRO A 119 14.82 -7.40 13.70
N LYS A 120 15.64 -7.81 14.66
CA LYS A 120 16.44 -9.04 14.56
C LYS A 120 15.59 -10.31 14.43
N TRP A 121 14.37 -10.28 14.98
CA TRP A 121 13.44 -11.40 14.97
C TRP A 121 12.69 -11.58 13.64
N MET A 122 12.74 -10.59 12.74
CA MET A 122 12.07 -10.65 11.42
C MET A 122 13.03 -11.12 10.33
N THR A 123 12.51 -11.88 9.39
CA THR A 123 13.18 -12.15 8.11
C THR A 123 13.12 -10.93 7.19
N HIS A 124 13.92 -10.89 6.13
CA HIS A 124 13.85 -9.82 5.14
C HIS A 124 12.54 -9.87 4.34
N GLU A 125 12.02 -11.06 4.09
CA GLU A 125 10.75 -11.30 3.40
C GLU A 125 9.56 -10.74 4.19
N GLU A 126 9.52 -10.95 5.50
CA GLU A 126 8.51 -10.37 6.39
C GLU A 126 8.65 -8.84 6.46
N ALA A 127 9.87 -8.35 6.64
CA ALA A 127 10.13 -6.93 6.80
C ALA A 127 9.78 -6.12 5.54
N CYS A 128 10.12 -6.62 4.34
CA CYS A 128 9.82 -5.92 3.09
C CYS A 128 8.32 -5.84 2.77
N ALA A 129 7.47 -6.66 3.40
CA ALA A 129 6.03 -6.66 3.18
C ALA A 129 5.30 -5.43 3.75
N ILE A 130 5.96 -4.70 4.67
CA ILE A 130 5.31 -3.72 5.55
C ILE A 130 5.37 -2.27 5.05
N PRO A 131 6.50 -1.72 4.56
CA PRO A 131 6.69 -0.28 4.44
C PRO A 131 5.66 0.43 3.58
N PHE A 132 5.46 -0.03 2.36
CA PHE A 132 4.54 0.63 1.43
C PHE A 132 3.07 0.45 1.83
N ALA A 133 2.72 -0.75 2.29
CA ALA A 133 1.40 -1.05 2.81
C ALA A 133 1.11 -0.23 4.09
N GLY A 134 2.06 -0.16 5.02
CA GLY A 134 1.96 0.60 6.25
C GLY A 134 1.83 2.10 6.02
N LEU A 135 2.65 2.69 5.13
CA LEU A 135 2.57 4.10 4.76
C LEU A 135 1.23 4.45 4.10
N THR A 136 0.72 3.56 3.24
CA THR A 136 -0.60 3.71 2.63
C THR A 136 -1.70 3.67 3.68
N ALA A 137 -1.63 2.68 4.58
CA ALA A 137 -2.59 2.51 5.68
C ALA A 137 -2.56 3.68 6.66
N TYR A 138 -1.38 4.18 7.04
CA TYR A 138 -1.25 5.36 7.90
C TYR A 138 -1.91 6.57 7.25
N ARG A 139 -1.65 6.79 5.97
CA ARG A 139 -2.30 7.88 5.23
C ARG A 139 -3.81 7.73 5.17
N ALA A 140 -4.32 6.51 5.02
CA ALA A 140 -5.75 6.24 4.98
C ALA A 140 -6.41 6.38 6.36
N MET A 141 -5.90 5.68 7.36
CA MET A 141 -6.54 5.55 8.66
C MET A 141 -6.33 6.79 9.54
N ILE A 142 -5.09 7.24 9.65
CA ILE A 142 -4.72 8.34 10.54
C ILE A 142 -4.79 9.69 9.80
N GLY A 143 -4.13 9.79 8.65
CA GLY A 143 -4.01 11.05 7.93
C GLY A 143 -5.32 11.56 7.33
N ARG A 144 -6.11 10.71 6.69
CA ARG A 144 -7.37 11.05 6.03
C ARG A 144 -8.59 10.65 6.83
N GLY A 145 -8.56 9.45 7.42
CA GLY A 145 -9.64 8.89 8.21
C GLY A 145 -9.78 9.52 9.61
N ARG A 146 -8.70 10.12 10.13
CA ARG A 146 -8.65 10.75 11.46
C ARG A 146 -9.07 9.81 12.59
N ALA A 147 -8.72 8.53 12.44
CA ALA A 147 -8.98 7.54 13.49
C ALA A 147 -8.34 7.96 14.82
N GLY A 148 -9.04 7.79 15.91
CA GLY A 148 -8.59 8.21 17.22
C GLY A 148 -9.32 7.50 18.37
N LYS A 149 -8.86 7.74 19.59
CA LYS A 149 -9.30 7.05 20.81
C LYS A 149 -10.84 7.08 20.99
N GLY A 150 -11.41 5.92 21.22
CA GLY A 150 -12.85 5.74 21.40
C GLY A 150 -13.67 5.79 20.12
N GLY A 151 -13.02 5.96 18.96
CA GLY A 151 -13.66 5.88 17.65
C GLY A 151 -13.90 4.46 17.19
N ARG A 152 -14.72 4.30 16.15
CA ARG A 152 -15.02 3.02 15.49
C ARG A 152 -14.52 3.05 14.06
N ALA A 153 -13.72 2.06 13.69
CA ALA A 153 -13.12 1.94 12.36
C ALA A 153 -13.63 0.69 11.63
N LEU A 154 -14.09 0.87 10.41
CA LEU A 154 -14.45 -0.21 9.48
C LEU A 154 -13.37 -0.34 8.41
N VAL A 155 -12.86 -1.54 8.17
CA VAL A 155 -11.92 -1.82 7.09
C VAL A 155 -12.49 -2.86 6.14
N LEU A 156 -12.75 -2.46 4.90
CA LEU A 156 -13.20 -3.36 3.83
C LEU A 156 -11.97 -3.97 3.15
N GLY A 157 -11.86 -5.29 3.19
CA GLY A 157 -10.69 -6.03 2.72
C GLY A 157 -9.55 -6.05 3.76
N GLY A 158 -9.89 -6.34 5.02
CA GLY A 158 -8.97 -6.40 6.17
C GLY A 158 -7.81 -7.38 6.00
N GLY A 159 -7.99 -8.49 5.25
CA GLY A 159 -6.94 -9.47 4.96
C GLY A 159 -5.90 -9.01 3.92
N SER A 160 -6.10 -7.87 3.25
CA SER A 160 -5.07 -7.30 2.38
C SER A 160 -3.94 -6.67 3.20
N ALA A 161 -2.73 -6.55 2.62
CA ALA A 161 -1.60 -5.96 3.31
C ALA A 161 -1.90 -4.55 3.87
N VAL A 162 -2.57 -3.70 3.08
CA VAL A 162 -2.98 -2.36 3.54
C VAL A 162 -4.10 -2.44 4.57
N GLY A 163 -5.07 -3.34 4.39
CA GLY A 163 -6.18 -3.55 5.33
C GLY A 163 -5.68 -4.01 6.70
N THR A 164 -4.77 -4.99 6.73
CA THR A 164 -4.11 -5.47 7.94
C THR A 164 -3.36 -4.34 8.66
N ALA A 165 -2.57 -3.56 7.93
CA ALA A 165 -1.85 -2.43 8.50
C ALA A 165 -2.81 -1.32 9.01
N ALA A 166 -3.91 -1.07 8.31
CA ALA A 166 -4.93 -0.09 8.71
C ALA A 166 -5.61 -0.50 10.02
N LEU A 167 -5.92 -1.79 10.19
CA LEU A 167 -6.49 -2.34 11.42
C LEU A 167 -5.51 -2.22 12.59
N ALA A 168 -4.25 -2.58 12.39
CA ALA A 168 -3.21 -2.44 13.43
C ALA A 168 -3.05 -0.97 13.87
N LEU A 169 -3.05 -0.03 12.93
CA LEU A 169 -2.99 1.40 13.22
C LEU A 169 -4.25 1.92 13.91
N ALA A 170 -5.44 1.44 13.54
CA ALA A 170 -6.70 1.79 14.21
C ALA A 170 -6.71 1.28 15.66
N LYS A 171 -6.25 0.06 15.91
CA LYS A 171 -6.08 -0.49 17.27
C LYS A 171 -5.12 0.34 18.11
N ASP A 172 -3.97 0.70 17.54
CA ASP A 172 -2.97 1.55 18.21
C ASP A 172 -3.54 2.94 18.54
N ALA A 173 -4.39 3.48 17.65
CA ALA A 173 -5.10 4.73 17.89
C ALA A 173 -6.24 4.62 18.93
N GLY A 174 -6.55 3.41 19.41
CA GLY A 174 -7.60 3.15 20.41
C GLY A 174 -9.02 3.08 19.85
N CYS A 175 -9.16 2.69 18.57
CA CYS A 175 -10.46 2.45 17.96
C CYS A 175 -10.98 1.04 18.23
N GLU A 176 -12.30 0.91 18.31
CA GLU A 176 -12.99 -0.36 18.07
C GLU A 176 -12.94 -0.66 16.56
N THR A 177 -12.55 -1.89 16.20
CA THR A 177 -12.24 -2.24 14.81
C THR A 177 -13.16 -3.32 14.28
N THR A 178 -13.72 -3.09 13.10
CA THR A 178 -14.50 -4.07 12.35
C THR A 178 -13.88 -4.26 10.97
N ALA A 179 -13.75 -5.51 10.52
CA ALA A 179 -13.19 -5.82 9.21
C ALA A 179 -14.11 -6.72 8.39
N THR A 180 -14.14 -6.52 7.07
CA THR A 180 -14.57 -7.57 6.14
C THR A 180 -13.34 -8.29 5.61
N ALA A 181 -13.33 -9.62 5.66
CA ALA A 181 -12.21 -10.42 5.20
C ALA A 181 -12.71 -11.78 4.65
N ASN A 182 -11.84 -12.56 4.06
CA ASN A 182 -12.12 -13.96 3.77
C ASN A 182 -11.94 -14.78 5.05
N ALA A 183 -12.69 -15.86 5.22
CA ALA A 183 -12.62 -16.72 6.42
C ALA A 183 -11.19 -17.20 6.77
N ARG A 184 -10.36 -17.44 5.77
CA ARG A 184 -8.93 -17.83 5.96
C ARG A 184 -8.08 -16.78 6.69
N ASP A 185 -8.51 -15.51 6.68
CA ASP A 185 -7.78 -14.40 7.29
C ASP A 185 -8.19 -14.19 8.76
N PHE A 186 -9.25 -14.84 9.24
CA PHE A 186 -9.91 -14.56 10.53
C PHE A 186 -9.00 -14.80 11.73
N GLU A 187 -8.34 -15.95 11.78
CA GLU A 187 -7.43 -16.28 12.87
C GLU A 187 -6.32 -15.24 13.00
N PHE A 188 -5.66 -14.93 11.88
CA PHE A 188 -4.61 -13.93 11.86
C PHE A 188 -5.11 -12.54 12.29
N LEU A 189 -6.26 -12.11 11.80
CA LEU A 189 -6.82 -10.79 12.13
C LEU A 189 -7.22 -10.69 13.60
N ARG A 190 -7.76 -11.76 14.18
CA ARG A 190 -8.17 -11.80 15.60
C ARG A 190 -6.98 -11.96 16.54
N GLU A 191 -6.14 -12.96 16.30
CA GLU A 191 -5.10 -13.37 17.26
C GLU A 191 -3.82 -12.50 17.14
N VAL A 192 -3.47 -12.06 15.95
CA VAL A 192 -2.23 -11.28 15.72
C VAL A 192 -2.49 -9.79 15.68
N VAL A 193 -3.51 -9.34 14.94
CA VAL A 193 -3.84 -7.92 14.82
C VAL A 193 -4.73 -7.43 15.97
N GLY A 194 -5.52 -8.31 16.57
CA GLY A 194 -6.42 -8.00 17.67
C GLY A 194 -7.69 -7.28 17.23
N VAL A 195 -8.21 -7.62 16.03
CA VAL A 195 -9.42 -7.01 15.48
C VAL A 195 -10.63 -7.45 16.30
N ASP A 196 -11.47 -6.49 16.71
CA ASP A 196 -12.61 -6.78 17.61
C ASP A 196 -13.69 -7.56 16.89
N GLU A 197 -13.96 -7.27 15.61
CA GLU A 197 -14.95 -7.99 14.83
C GLU A 197 -14.52 -8.22 13.39
N VAL A 198 -14.67 -9.46 12.91
CA VAL A 198 -14.39 -9.85 11.51
C VAL A 198 -15.58 -10.56 10.92
N VAL A 199 -16.00 -10.14 9.72
CA VAL A 199 -17.10 -10.75 8.96
C VAL A 199 -16.65 -11.26 7.60
N ASP A 200 -17.17 -12.43 7.20
CA ASP A 200 -16.85 -13.05 5.91
C ASP A 200 -17.69 -12.45 4.80
N TYR A 201 -17.02 -11.77 3.86
CA TYR A 201 -17.68 -11.21 2.68
C TYR A 201 -17.95 -12.25 1.59
N ALA A 202 -17.33 -13.44 1.66
CA ALA A 202 -17.46 -14.50 0.66
C ALA A 202 -18.71 -15.38 0.85
N VAL A 203 -19.42 -15.21 1.96
CA VAL A 203 -20.68 -15.93 2.23
C VAL A 203 -21.72 -15.59 1.16
N LYS A 204 -22.37 -16.60 0.63
CA LYS A 204 -23.44 -16.44 -0.37
C LYS A 204 -24.55 -15.51 0.15
N GLY A 205 -24.86 -14.46 -0.61
CA GLY A 205 -25.87 -13.49 -0.20
C GLY A 205 -25.38 -12.43 0.78
N PHE A 206 -24.06 -12.33 1.01
CA PHE A 206 -23.47 -11.32 1.90
C PHE A 206 -23.96 -9.90 1.58
N SER A 207 -24.41 -9.23 2.63
CA SER A 207 -24.76 -7.81 2.61
C SER A 207 -24.23 -7.15 3.87
N LEU A 208 -23.28 -6.23 3.72
CA LEU A 208 -22.69 -5.50 4.83
C LEU A 208 -23.73 -4.76 5.66
N ARG A 209 -24.74 -4.16 5.00
CA ARG A 209 -25.83 -3.45 5.68
C ARG A 209 -26.67 -4.41 6.54
N LYS A 210 -27.10 -5.55 5.97
CA LYS A 210 -27.88 -6.56 6.71
C LYS A 210 -27.08 -7.10 7.89
N THR A 211 -25.79 -7.38 7.70
CA THR A 211 -24.91 -7.83 8.78
C THR A 211 -24.81 -6.76 9.89
N ALA A 212 -24.72 -5.48 9.53
CA ALA A 212 -24.69 -4.40 10.50
C ALA A 212 -25.99 -4.30 11.31
N GLU A 213 -27.15 -4.45 10.66
CA GLU A 213 -28.46 -4.48 11.31
C GLU A 213 -28.59 -5.70 12.26
N GLU A 214 -28.23 -6.91 11.80
CA GLU A 214 -28.31 -8.16 12.58
C GLU A 214 -27.38 -8.16 13.81
N ARG A 215 -26.22 -7.49 13.71
CA ARG A 215 -25.23 -7.40 14.79
C ARG A 215 -25.38 -6.13 15.64
N GLY A 216 -26.34 -5.28 15.33
CA GLY A 216 -26.59 -4.06 16.08
C GLY A 216 -25.42 -3.05 16.01
N TRP A 217 -24.72 -2.97 14.87
CA TRP A 217 -23.60 -2.04 14.74
C TRP A 217 -24.06 -0.60 14.87
N THR A 218 -23.40 0.15 15.73
CA THR A 218 -23.51 1.61 15.74
C THR A 218 -22.65 2.20 14.63
N PRO A 219 -22.95 3.42 14.14
CA PRO A 219 -22.21 4.03 13.03
C PRO A 219 -20.72 4.18 13.31
N PHE A 220 -19.92 4.07 12.24
CA PHE A 220 -18.46 4.18 12.26
C PHE A 220 -17.99 5.63 12.08
N ASP A 221 -16.85 5.99 12.67
CA ASP A 221 -16.18 7.27 12.47
C ASP A 221 -15.41 7.29 11.15
N VAL A 222 -14.80 6.14 10.79
CA VAL A 222 -14.01 6.00 9.58
C VAL A 222 -14.27 4.64 8.92
N ALA A 223 -14.35 4.65 7.59
CA ALA A 223 -14.34 3.43 6.78
C ALA A 223 -13.20 3.52 5.77
N VAL A 224 -12.24 2.59 5.85
CA VAL A 224 -11.15 2.43 4.87
C VAL A 224 -11.50 1.32 3.90
N ASP A 225 -11.61 1.66 2.61
CA ASP A 225 -11.96 0.72 1.55
C ASP A 225 -10.74 0.33 0.72
N CYS A 226 -10.22 -0.88 0.99
CA CYS A 226 -9.14 -1.51 0.23
C CYS A 226 -9.63 -2.27 -1.01
N VAL A 227 -10.96 -2.36 -1.23
CA VAL A 227 -11.58 -3.11 -2.34
C VAL A 227 -11.96 -2.21 -3.51
N GLY A 228 -12.54 -1.04 -3.23
CA GLY A 228 -12.76 0.04 -4.19
C GLY A 228 -13.90 -0.16 -5.19
N THR A 229 -14.89 -1.01 -4.90
CA THR A 229 -16.06 -1.18 -5.78
C THR A 229 -17.15 -0.14 -5.50
N LYS A 230 -18.05 0.09 -6.47
CA LYS A 230 -19.24 0.94 -6.25
C LYS A 230 -20.12 0.40 -5.11
N LYS A 231 -20.20 -0.94 -4.98
CA LYS A 231 -20.99 -1.62 -3.95
C LYS A 231 -20.38 -1.43 -2.55
N THR A 232 -19.07 -1.65 -2.40
CA THR A 232 -18.39 -1.45 -1.12
C THR A 232 -18.49 -0.01 -0.66
N ARG A 233 -18.29 0.96 -1.55
CA ARG A 233 -18.46 2.38 -1.24
C ARG A 233 -19.88 2.71 -0.75
N ALA A 234 -20.91 2.30 -1.48
CA ALA A 234 -22.30 2.60 -1.11
C ALA A 234 -22.63 2.05 0.29
N HIS A 235 -22.28 0.79 0.53
CA HIS A 235 -22.53 0.13 1.82
C HIS A 235 -21.73 0.76 2.96
N ALA A 236 -20.46 1.08 2.74
CA ALA A 236 -19.62 1.69 3.78
C ALA A 236 -20.11 3.09 4.16
N THR A 237 -20.50 3.91 3.17
CA THR A 237 -21.02 5.27 3.45
C THR A 237 -22.35 5.26 4.19
N ASP A 238 -23.17 4.19 4.05
CA ASP A 238 -24.42 4.02 4.82
C ASP A 238 -24.19 3.73 6.30
N LEU A 239 -23.02 3.22 6.65
CA LEU A 239 -22.65 2.83 8.02
C LEU A 239 -21.82 3.89 8.74
N LEU A 240 -21.53 5.03 8.11
CA LEU A 240 -20.77 6.11 8.72
C LEU A 240 -21.66 7.04 9.55
N LYS A 241 -21.08 7.63 10.59
CA LYS A 241 -21.71 8.68 11.39
C LYS A 241 -22.05 9.89 10.51
N TYR A 242 -23.30 10.29 10.54
CA TYR A 242 -23.77 11.48 9.85
C TYR A 242 -23.02 12.73 10.31
N GLY A 243 -22.67 13.62 9.40
CA GLY A 243 -21.98 14.89 9.67
C GLY A 243 -20.47 14.79 9.87
N VAL A 244 -19.96 13.69 10.43
CA VAL A 244 -18.57 13.58 10.87
C VAL A 244 -17.81 12.38 10.30
N GLY A 245 -18.52 11.32 9.90
CA GLY A 245 -17.91 10.09 9.40
C GLY A 245 -17.15 10.30 8.09
N THR A 246 -16.07 9.57 7.90
CA THR A 246 -15.20 9.69 6.72
C THR A 246 -15.01 8.35 6.02
N TYR A 247 -15.35 8.32 4.73
CA TYR A 247 -15.00 7.22 3.84
C TYR A 247 -13.68 7.52 3.14
N VAL A 248 -12.73 6.58 3.25
CA VAL A 248 -11.41 6.69 2.62
C VAL A 248 -11.19 5.53 1.68
N THR A 249 -10.94 5.82 0.39
CA THR A 249 -10.62 4.80 -0.61
C THR A 249 -9.15 4.81 -0.99
N LEU A 250 -8.61 3.62 -1.29
CA LEU A 250 -7.27 3.46 -1.90
C LEU A 250 -7.36 3.51 -3.44
N HIS A 251 -8.55 3.28 -4.00
CA HIS A 251 -8.80 3.19 -5.42
C HIS A 251 -9.33 4.53 -5.96
N GLY A 252 -8.39 5.39 -6.35
CA GLY A 252 -8.75 6.69 -6.93
C GLY A 252 -8.77 6.71 -8.45
N ASP A 253 -9.54 7.62 -9.00
CA ASP A 253 -9.60 7.82 -10.45
C ASP A 253 -8.38 8.59 -10.98
N LEU A 254 -7.66 9.34 -10.14
CA LEU A 254 -6.53 10.17 -10.56
C LEU A 254 -5.50 9.40 -11.38
N GLY A 255 -5.10 8.20 -10.92
CA GLY A 255 -4.14 7.38 -11.64
C GLY A 255 -4.65 6.85 -12.99
N LYS A 256 -5.95 6.65 -13.14
CA LYS A 256 -6.57 6.24 -14.40
C LYS A 256 -6.51 7.36 -15.44
N PHE A 257 -6.76 8.58 -15.00
CA PHE A 257 -6.79 9.74 -15.88
C PHE A 257 -5.41 10.25 -16.26
N VAL A 258 -4.40 10.12 -15.38
CA VAL A 258 -3.01 10.50 -15.69
C VAL A 258 -2.40 9.66 -16.82
N THR A 259 -3.00 8.51 -17.14
CA THR A 259 -2.61 7.63 -18.25
C THR A 259 -3.40 7.83 -19.53
N SER A 260 -4.32 8.81 -19.56
CA SER A 260 -5.19 9.02 -20.71
C SER A 260 -4.40 9.43 -21.97
N GLU A 261 -4.90 9.05 -23.13
CA GLU A 261 -4.32 9.44 -24.42
C GLU A 261 -4.30 10.97 -24.61
N GLU A 262 -5.10 11.68 -23.84
CA GLU A 262 -5.24 13.14 -23.86
C GLU A 262 -4.07 13.88 -23.15
N GLY A 263 -3.17 13.16 -22.50
CA GLY A 263 -2.00 13.71 -21.83
C GLY A 263 -2.19 13.94 -20.31
N MET A 264 -1.06 14.04 -19.62
CA MET A 264 -0.99 14.07 -18.14
C MET A 264 -1.77 15.24 -17.52
N LEU A 265 -1.74 16.42 -18.13
CA LEU A 265 -2.39 17.61 -17.57
C LEU A 265 -3.91 17.51 -17.63
N ILE A 266 -4.46 17.13 -18.79
CA ILE A 266 -5.90 16.97 -18.99
C ILE A 266 -6.40 15.82 -18.13
N GLY A 267 -5.66 14.71 -18.10
CA GLY A 267 -5.96 13.57 -17.24
C GLY A 267 -6.00 13.93 -15.75
N ALA A 268 -5.02 14.71 -15.28
CA ALA A 268 -5.01 15.19 -13.90
C ALA A 268 -6.22 16.08 -13.58
N LEU A 269 -6.55 17.03 -14.46
CA LEU A 269 -7.73 17.89 -14.28
C LEU A 269 -9.03 17.07 -14.21
N ARG A 270 -9.20 16.07 -15.08
CA ARG A 270 -10.35 15.16 -15.03
C ARG A 270 -10.40 14.35 -13.73
N GLY A 271 -9.25 13.81 -13.30
CA GLY A 271 -9.15 13.07 -12.06
C GLY A 271 -9.52 13.90 -10.83
N PHE A 272 -9.06 15.14 -10.78
CA PHE A 272 -9.45 16.10 -9.73
C PHE A 272 -10.93 16.47 -9.81
N GLY A 273 -11.47 16.71 -10.99
CA GLY A 273 -12.89 16.99 -11.20
C GLY A 273 -13.79 15.84 -10.74
N GLU A 274 -13.43 14.61 -11.07
CA GLU A 274 -14.17 13.42 -10.62
C GLU A 274 -14.08 13.21 -9.11
N PHE A 275 -12.91 13.44 -8.50
CA PHE A 275 -12.75 13.41 -7.07
C PHE A 275 -13.61 14.47 -6.37
N ALA A 276 -13.57 15.71 -6.82
CA ALA A 276 -14.39 16.80 -6.28
C ALA A 276 -15.88 16.52 -6.42
N ARG A 277 -16.31 15.97 -7.56
CA ARG A 277 -17.70 15.53 -7.78
C ARG A 277 -18.13 14.46 -6.78
N LYS A 278 -17.31 13.44 -6.55
CA LYS A 278 -17.58 12.37 -5.57
C LYS A 278 -17.64 12.91 -4.15
N GLN A 279 -16.75 13.82 -3.81
CA GLN A 279 -16.71 14.48 -2.49
C GLN A 279 -17.98 15.31 -2.27
N ALA A 280 -18.36 16.16 -3.24
CA ALA A 280 -19.58 16.96 -3.16
C ALA A 280 -20.83 16.09 -3.07
N PHE A 281 -20.91 15.02 -3.87
CA PHE A 281 -22.03 14.09 -3.87
C PHE A 281 -22.18 13.35 -2.54
N SER A 282 -21.06 12.86 -1.97
CA SER A 282 -21.07 12.17 -0.67
C SER A 282 -21.53 13.11 0.45
N ARG A 283 -21.06 14.36 0.41
CA ARG A 283 -21.47 15.39 1.36
C ARG A 283 -22.94 15.75 1.21
N TRP A 284 -23.42 15.94 -0.02
CA TRP A 284 -24.82 16.32 -0.29
C TRP A 284 -25.80 15.21 0.06
N GLN A 285 -25.52 13.95 -0.31
CA GLN A 285 -26.48 12.85 -0.10
C GLN A 285 -26.46 12.27 1.32
N LYS A 286 -25.28 12.17 1.95
CA LYS A 286 -25.08 11.39 3.19
C LYS A 286 -24.39 12.17 4.29
N ASP A 287 -24.02 13.40 4.02
CA ASP A 287 -23.24 14.27 4.90
C ASP A 287 -22.00 13.57 5.51
N VAL A 288 -21.30 12.76 4.69
CA VAL A 288 -20.06 12.10 5.10
C VAL A 288 -18.89 12.58 4.24
N GLY A 289 -17.68 12.57 4.83
CA GLY A 289 -16.45 12.87 4.10
C GLY A 289 -16.13 11.79 3.07
N TYR A 290 -15.61 12.20 1.91
CA TYR A 290 -15.02 11.30 0.90
C TYR A 290 -13.58 11.69 0.68
N GLU A 291 -12.66 10.78 0.97
CA GLU A 291 -11.22 11.00 0.86
C GLU A 291 -10.56 9.90 0.02
N GLN A 292 -9.44 10.24 -0.59
CA GLN A 292 -8.57 9.28 -1.25
C GLN A 292 -7.21 9.25 -0.57
N ALA A 293 -6.75 8.07 -0.22
CA ALA A 293 -5.40 7.86 0.28
C ALA A 293 -4.48 7.42 -0.85
N VAL A 294 -3.43 8.20 -1.08
CA VAL A 294 -2.32 7.87 -1.97
C VAL A 294 -1.07 7.73 -1.09
N ALA A 295 -0.30 6.69 -1.30
CA ALA A 295 0.95 6.46 -0.55
C ALA A 295 1.87 7.68 -0.63
N ARG A 296 2.40 8.08 0.52
CA ARG A 296 3.37 9.16 0.66
C ARG A 296 4.48 8.69 1.58
N LEU A 297 5.71 9.05 1.26
CA LEU A 297 6.81 8.89 2.20
C LEU A 297 6.64 9.94 3.30
N ASP A 298 6.40 9.45 4.50
CA ASP A 298 6.08 10.27 5.67
C ASP A 298 6.94 9.77 6.84
N PRO A 299 7.88 10.59 7.36
CA PRO A 299 8.77 10.20 8.43
C PRO A 299 8.03 9.82 9.73
N ASP A 300 6.98 10.56 10.11
CA ASP A 300 6.21 10.30 11.34
C ASP A 300 5.43 8.99 11.22
N ALA A 301 4.88 8.74 10.02
CA ALA A 301 4.26 7.47 9.70
C ALA A 301 5.27 6.32 9.83
N MET A 302 6.49 6.49 9.30
CA MET A 302 7.53 5.45 9.36
C MET A 302 7.98 5.16 10.80
N VAL A 303 8.10 6.19 11.64
CA VAL A 303 8.37 6.04 13.08
C VAL A 303 7.26 5.24 13.78
N THR A 304 5.99 5.56 13.50
CA THR A 304 4.85 4.83 14.07
C THR A 304 4.84 3.37 13.62
N ILE A 305 5.03 3.13 12.31
CA ILE A 305 5.11 1.79 11.74
C ILE A 305 6.25 1.00 12.38
N ALA A 306 7.45 1.59 12.48
CA ALA A 306 8.62 0.94 13.06
C ALA A 306 8.38 0.52 14.53
N ARG A 307 7.76 1.39 15.32
CA ARG A 307 7.38 1.09 16.72
C ARG A 307 6.41 -0.09 16.81
N LEU A 308 5.39 -0.12 15.93
CA LEU A 308 4.41 -1.21 15.89
C LEU A 308 5.04 -2.52 15.44
N VAL A 309 5.93 -2.46 14.47
CA VAL A 309 6.70 -3.62 14.00
C VAL A 309 7.59 -4.15 15.10
N GLU A 310 8.39 -3.30 15.77
CA GLU A 310 9.28 -3.70 16.85
C GLU A 310 8.54 -4.38 18.00
N SER A 311 7.34 -3.87 18.33
CA SER A 311 6.47 -4.44 19.38
C SER A 311 5.66 -5.67 18.91
N GLY A 312 5.80 -6.12 17.66
CA GLY A 312 5.06 -7.25 17.09
C GLY A 312 3.58 -6.97 16.78
N LYS A 313 3.11 -5.73 16.99
CA LYS A 313 1.70 -5.34 16.76
C LYS A 313 1.34 -5.10 15.30
N LEU A 314 2.33 -4.89 14.44
CA LEU A 314 2.15 -4.80 13.00
C LEU A 314 2.96 -5.88 12.30
N ARG A 315 2.24 -6.85 11.76
CA ARG A 315 2.77 -7.92 10.91
C ARG A 315 1.89 -8.04 9.68
N ILE A 316 2.49 -8.40 8.56
CA ILE A 316 1.79 -8.68 7.31
C ILE A 316 2.18 -10.08 6.86
N PRO A 317 1.24 -11.00 6.67
CA PRO A 317 1.55 -12.34 6.21
C PRO A 317 2.25 -12.33 4.86
N VAL A 318 3.30 -13.12 4.71
CA VAL A 318 3.94 -13.40 3.42
C VAL A 318 3.30 -14.65 2.85
N GLY A 319 2.78 -14.56 1.65
CA GLY A 319 2.07 -15.67 1.00
C GLY A 319 2.98 -16.46 0.07
N GLU A 320 3.73 -15.79 -0.79
CA GLU A 320 4.62 -16.44 -1.73
C GLU A 320 5.93 -15.65 -1.86
N VAL A 321 7.04 -16.37 -1.90
CA VAL A 321 8.37 -15.81 -2.14
C VAL A 321 8.92 -16.41 -3.44
N LEU A 322 9.30 -15.56 -4.37
CA LEU A 322 9.78 -15.94 -5.70
C LEU A 322 11.15 -15.32 -5.95
N ASP A 323 11.93 -15.91 -6.85
CA ASP A 323 13.16 -15.27 -7.34
C ASP A 323 12.81 -14.10 -8.28
N LEU A 324 13.73 -13.14 -8.42
CA LEU A 324 13.52 -11.99 -9.30
C LEU A 324 13.26 -12.39 -10.74
N GLU A 325 13.87 -13.50 -11.17
CA GLU A 325 13.69 -14.10 -12.49
C GLU A 325 12.22 -14.46 -12.77
N ASP A 326 11.46 -14.80 -11.74
CA ASP A 326 10.03 -15.13 -11.82
C ASP A 326 9.10 -13.90 -11.66
N ILE A 327 9.60 -12.68 -11.89
CA ILE A 327 8.86 -11.43 -11.64
C ILE A 327 7.53 -11.34 -12.40
N GLU A 328 7.44 -11.91 -13.60
CA GLU A 328 6.20 -11.98 -14.37
C GLU A 328 5.16 -12.84 -13.63
N ARG A 329 5.57 -14.00 -13.11
CA ARG A 329 4.73 -14.86 -12.28
C ARG A 329 4.31 -14.18 -10.97
N ALA A 330 5.21 -13.40 -10.36
CA ALA A 330 4.89 -12.61 -9.17
C ALA A 330 3.81 -11.55 -9.44
N CYS A 331 3.87 -10.90 -10.61
CA CYS A 331 2.84 -9.96 -11.05
C CYS A 331 1.48 -10.64 -11.25
N ASP A 332 1.46 -11.83 -11.82
CA ASP A 332 0.24 -12.61 -12.05
C ASP A 332 -0.33 -13.16 -10.74
N ALA A 333 0.52 -13.63 -9.82
CA ALA A 333 0.12 -14.11 -8.49
C ALA A 333 -0.58 -13.02 -7.67
N LEU A 334 -0.17 -11.76 -7.79
CA LEU A 334 -0.84 -10.65 -7.08
C LEU A 334 -2.28 -10.43 -7.57
N ARG A 335 -2.61 -10.82 -8.80
CA ARG A 335 -3.96 -10.69 -9.37
C ARG A 335 -4.87 -11.87 -9.08
N ASP A 336 -4.33 -12.95 -8.55
CA ASP A 336 -5.08 -14.14 -8.20
C ASP A 336 -5.80 -13.92 -6.85
N PRO A 337 -7.15 -13.87 -6.84
CA PRO A 337 -7.92 -13.64 -5.62
C PRO A 337 -7.85 -14.81 -4.63
N THR A 338 -7.34 -15.96 -5.06
CA THR A 338 -7.16 -17.14 -4.19
C THR A 338 -5.87 -17.09 -3.39
N LYS A 339 -4.93 -16.22 -3.74
CA LYS A 339 -3.66 -16.07 -3.02
C LYS A 339 -3.88 -15.37 -1.67
N PHE A 340 -3.10 -15.80 -0.70
CA PHE A 340 -3.08 -15.23 0.64
C PHE A 340 -1.74 -14.53 0.89
N GLY A 341 -1.78 -13.40 1.60
CA GLY A 341 -0.59 -12.70 2.03
C GLY A 341 0.13 -11.92 0.91
N LYS A 342 1.23 -11.34 1.28
CA LYS A 342 2.09 -10.52 0.41
C LYS A 342 2.90 -11.40 -0.54
N ILE A 343 3.02 -10.99 -1.79
CA ILE A 343 3.97 -11.56 -2.75
C ILE A 343 5.30 -10.82 -2.60
N VAL A 344 6.37 -11.57 -2.51
CA VAL A 344 7.74 -11.07 -2.30
C VAL A 344 8.66 -11.65 -3.38
N VAL A 345 9.60 -10.84 -3.86
CA VAL A 345 10.66 -11.28 -4.78
C VAL A 345 12.03 -11.10 -4.15
N LYS A 346 12.95 -12.01 -4.45
CA LYS A 346 14.35 -12.02 -4.01
C LYS A 346 15.26 -11.75 -5.21
N PRO A 347 15.98 -10.63 -5.23
CA PRO A 347 16.94 -10.30 -6.28
C PRO A 347 18.15 -11.19 -6.34
#